data_5ba67f9ee5a6d519cf229984e317bc1f
#
_entry.id   5ba67f9ee5a6d519cf229984e317bc1f
#
_cell.length_a   1.000
_cell.length_b   1.000
_cell.length_c   1.000
_cell.angle_alpha   90.00
_cell.angle_beta   90.00
_cell.angle_gamma   90.00
#
_symmetry.space_group_name_H-M   'P 1'
#
loop_
_entity.id
_entity.type
_entity.pdbx_description
1 polymer ?
#
loop_
_entity_poly.entity_id
_entity_poly.type
_entity_poly.pdbx_seq_one_letter_code
_entity_poly.pdbx_strand_id
1 'polypeptide(L)'
;MSAPVRKREIFGWCCYDFANSAFVTVVITVVFGPFFTGVIAPGATANTLWSATLAASQAVVIILGPAVGVMADHGGSKKRYLLAMMWTCAAATALLWFTGPGTVWLAVGLIVIAYAAFSFGENFCASFLSELSTPENVGRISGYGWSFGYFGGLGALGVALVVLHLDGDNVPLVFVSTAAFMVIATLPVLLLLRERKQAEPLTESIWRLGWRSIGGAARELPKHPELLKFLVAFFLYISGLCAVVAFAAIYSGKVLGFTTTENLMLFATLQISSAIGAFASGHYQDRIGSLNMLTISLVLWCAVALGSWFCTDKASFFIVGNIAGLAIGSSQAGSRAVVSLLSPRDRAAEFFGFWGIFGKLAAIVGPVTLGVLADAFGLRTAILFTLVFFAGGLVILRTVRLPRAA
;
A
#
# COMPACT_ATOMS: atom_id res chain seq x y z
N MET A 1 8.63 -1.86 35.31
CA MET A 1 7.31 -2.24 34.79
C MET A 1 6.78 -1.09 33.95
N SER A 2 6.55 -1.27 32.67
CA SER A 2 5.96 -0.22 31.80
C SER A 2 4.52 0.04 32.22
N ALA A 3 4.10 1.34 32.22
CA ALA A 3 2.73 1.70 32.55
C ALA A 3 1.72 1.02 31.62
N PRO A 4 0.51 0.63 32.11
CA PRO A 4 -0.48 -0.06 31.29
C PRO A 4 -0.87 0.78 30.06
N VAL A 5 -1.09 0.10 28.94
CA VAL A 5 -1.51 0.72 27.68
C VAL A 5 -2.92 1.30 27.85
N ARG A 6 -3.09 2.58 27.54
CA ARG A 6 -4.38 3.25 27.65
C ARG A 6 -5.10 3.24 26.29
N LYS A 7 -6.41 3.07 26.27
CA LYS A 7 -7.24 3.10 25.04
C LYS A 7 -6.98 4.33 24.17
N ARG A 8 -6.72 5.50 24.78
CA ARG A 8 -6.39 6.74 24.07
C ARG A 8 -5.07 6.68 23.29
N GLU A 9 -4.10 5.87 23.73
CA GLU A 9 -2.83 5.68 23.02
C GLU A 9 -3.05 4.84 21.76
N ILE A 10 -3.88 3.80 21.86
CA ILE A 10 -4.31 2.98 20.71
C ILE A 10 -5.07 3.85 19.71
N PHE A 11 -6.00 4.70 20.19
CA PHE A 11 -6.70 5.64 19.33
C PHE A 11 -5.72 6.60 18.62
N GLY A 12 -4.77 7.20 19.36
CA GLY A 12 -3.74 8.05 18.77
C GLY A 12 -2.91 7.32 17.72
N TRP A 13 -2.56 6.07 17.94
CA TRP A 13 -1.85 5.23 16.98
C TRP A 13 -2.70 4.95 15.73
N CYS A 14 -3.97 4.60 15.88
CA CYS A 14 -4.90 4.40 14.75
C CYS A 14 -5.07 5.67 13.90
N CYS A 15 -5.01 6.86 14.51
CA CYS A 15 -5.07 8.13 13.78
C CYS A 15 -3.87 8.34 12.84
N TYR A 16 -2.74 7.63 13.05
CA TYR A 16 -1.66 7.63 12.09
C TYR A 16 -2.09 6.97 10.77
N ASP A 17 -2.66 5.77 10.83
CA ASP A 17 -3.15 5.07 9.64
C ASP A 17 -4.26 5.87 8.94
N PHE A 18 -5.14 6.50 9.72
CA PHE A 18 -6.16 7.41 9.20
C PHE A 18 -5.55 8.56 8.39
N ALA A 19 -4.52 9.23 8.92
CA ALA A 19 -3.85 10.34 8.24
C ALA A 19 -3.04 9.88 7.03
N ASN A 20 -2.27 8.79 7.20
CA ASN A 20 -1.32 8.29 6.21
C ASN A 20 -2.01 7.75 4.96
N SER A 21 -3.19 7.15 5.11
CA SER A 21 -3.99 6.62 4.00
C SER A 21 -4.44 7.69 2.99
N ALA A 22 -4.52 8.96 3.41
CA ALA A 22 -4.89 10.07 2.52
C ALA A 22 -3.91 10.20 1.35
N PHE A 23 -2.60 10.06 1.58
CA PHE A 23 -1.59 10.18 0.54
C PHE A 23 -1.75 9.10 -0.54
N VAL A 24 -1.75 7.83 -0.13
CA VAL A 24 -1.81 6.74 -1.11
C VAL A 24 -3.17 6.72 -1.83
N THR A 25 -4.26 6.98 -1.12
CA THR A 25 -5.61 6.93 -1.70
C THR A 25 -5.83 8.09 -2.67
N VAL A 26 -5.63 9.33 -2.24
CA VAL A 26 -5.94 10.50 -3.08
C VAL A 26 -4.84 10.76 -4.10
N VAL A 27 -3.58 10.88 -3.64
CA VAL A 27 -2.48 11.31 -4.50
C VAL A 27 -2.06 10.17 -5.44
N ILE A 28 -1.61 9.06 -4.89
CA ILE A 28 -1.02 7.99 -5.70
C ILE A 28 -2.06 7.27 -6.56
N THR A 29 -3.22 6.94 -5.97
CA THR A 29 -4.18 6.07 -6.64
C THR A 29 -5.11 6.82 -7.58
N VAL A 30 -5.61 8.01 -7.18
CA VAL A 30 -6.73 8.64 -7.91
C VAL A 30 -6.31 9.85 -8.73
N VAL A 31 -5.56 10.80 -8.15
CA VAL A 31 -5.45 12.14 -8.73
C VAL A 31 -4.15 12.36 -9.48
N PHE A 32 -2.99 12.02 -8.87
CA PHE A 32 -1.71 12.42 -9.42
C PHE A 32 -1.30 11.62 -10.66
N GLY A 33 -1.61 10.33 -10.75
CA GLY A 33 -1.30 9.51 -11.92
C GLY A 33 -1.90 10.06 -13.22
N PRO A 34 -3.23 10.30 -13.29
CA PRO A 34 -3.86 10.98 -14.42
C PRO A 34 -3.31 12.38 -14.69
N PHE A 35 -3.09 13.18 -13.63
CA PHE A 35 -2.53 14.54 -13.76
C PHE A 35 -1.10 14.51 -14.31
N PHE A 36 -0.25 13.58 -13.83
CA PHE A 36 1.11 13.40 -14.31
C PHE A 36 1.13 13.01 -15.79
N THR A 37 0.37 11.97 -16.17
CA THR A 37 0.39 11.45 -17.55
C THR A 37 -0.45 12.25 -18.55
N GLY A 38 -1.31 13.14 -18.07
CA GLY A 38 -2.18 13.98 -18.92
C GLY A 38 -1.71 15.42 -19.04
N VAL A 39 -1.07 15.97 -18.00
CA VAL A 39 -0.75 17.40 -17.90
C VAL A 39 0.76 17.64 -17.75
N ILE A 40 1.43 16.93 -16.83
CA ILE A 40 2.86 17.20 -16.51
C ILE A 40 3.78 16.64 -17.58
N ALA A 41 3.55 15.39 -17.97
CA ALA A 41 4.40 14.64 -18.91
C ALA A 41 3.54 13.93 -19.98
N PRO A 42 2.72 14.65 -20.75
CA PRO A 42 1.94 14.03 -21.81
C PRO A 42 2.87 13.54 -22.94
N GLY A 43 2.60 12.36 -23.49
CA GLY A 43 3.38 11.82 -24.61
C GLY A 43 3.37 10.30 -24.67
N ALA A 44 4.11 9.76 -25.62
CA ALA A 44 4.15 8.31 -25.90
C ALA A 44 4.75 7.49 -24.76
N THR A 45 5.59 8.06 -23.90
CA THR A 45 6.25 7.40 -22.77
C THR A 45 5.70 7.82 -21.41
N ALA A 46 4.55 8.49 -21.37
CA ALA A 46 3.97 9.04 -20.15
C ALA A 46 3.73 7.98 -19.06
N ASN A 47 3.20 6.81 -19.45
CA ASN A 47 2.90 5.72 -18.52
C ASN A 47 4.19 5.03 -18.03
N THR A 48 5.18 4.85 -18.91
CA THR A 48 6.51 4.34 -18.53
C THR A 48 7.19 5.29 -17.52
N LEU A 49 7.13 6.60 -17.74
CA LEU A 49 7.73 7.58 -16.83
C LEU A 49 7.02 7.60 -15.46
N TRP A 50 5.68 7.49 -15.45
CA TRP A 50 4.91 7.36 -14.21
C TRP A 50 5.31 6.10 -13.44
N SER A 51 5.35 4.95 -14.10
CA SER A 51 5.75 3.69 -13.49
C SER A 51 7.20 3.69 -13.00
N ALA A 52 8.12 4.33 -13.74
CA ALA A 52 9.51 4.53 -13.33
C ALA A 52 9.62 5.42 -12.07
N THR A 53 8.74 6.42 -11.93
CA THR A 53 8.66 7.27 -10.73
C THR A 53 8.26 6.44 -9.50
N LEU A 54 7.25 5.59 -9.64
CA LEU A 54 6.83 4.68 -8.56
C LEU A 54 7.92 3.66 -8.23
N ALA A 55 8.59 3.11 -9.26
CA ALA A 55 9.70 2.17 -9.09
C ALA A 55 10.89 2.81 -8.36
N ALA A 56 11.26 4.04 -8.72
CA ALA A 56 12.31 4.81 -8.03
C ALA A 56 11.96 5.01 -6.55
N SER A 57 10.70 5.34 -6.25
CA SER A 57 10.22 5.47 -4.87
C SER A 57 10.40 4.18 -4.07
N GLN A 58 10.01 3.04 -4.64
CA GLN A 58 10.17 1.73 -3.98
C GLN A 58 11.64 1.32 -3.88
N ALA A 59 12.47 1.64 -4.86
CA ALA A 59 13.91 1.37 -4.80
C ALA A 59 14.57 2.12 -3.63
N VAL A 60 14.22 3.38 -3.42
CA VAL A 60 14.67 4.16 -2.25
C VAL A 60 14.24 3.47 -0.95
N VAL A 61 13.00 2.98 -0.86
CA VAL A 61 12.50 2.28 0.33
C VAL A 61 13.24 0.96 0.56
N ILE A 62 13.54 0.18 -0.48
CA ILE A 62 14.29 -1.08 -0.36
C ILE A 62 15.73 -0.81 0.10
N ILE A 63 16.39 0.19 -0.48
CA ILE A 63 17.78 0.52 -0.16
C ILE A 63 17.91 1.05 1.27
N LEU A 64 17.05 1.99 1.67
CA LEU A 64 17.13 2.65 2.97
C LEU A 64 16.41 1.87 4.08
N GLY A 65 15.48 0.98 3.72
CA GLY A 65 14.61 0.24 4.64
C GLY A 65 15.36 -0.50 5.75
N PRO A 66 16.45 -1.23 5.47
CA PRO A 66 17.22 -1.92 6.50
C PRO A 66 17.76 -0.99 7.58
N ALA A 67 18.26 0.18 7.20
CA ALA A 67 18.74 1.18 8.14
C ALA A 67 17.58 1.78 8.97
N VAL A 68 16.46 2.09 8.31
CA VAL A 68 15.25 2.60 8.97
C VAL A 68 14.69 1.57 9.95
N GLY A 69 14.71 0.27 9.63
CA GLY A 69 14.31 -0.82 10.54
C GLY A 69 15.15 -0.83 11.81
N VAL A 70 16.47 -0.77 11.69
CA VAL A 70 17.37 -0.69 12.86
C VAL A 70 17.10 0.57 13.69
N MET A 71 16.85 1.71 13.06
CA MET A 71 16.48 2.94 13.78
C MET A 71 15.15 2.77 14.53
N ALA A 72 14.19 2.04 13.98
CA ALA A 72 12.92 1.75 14.63
C ALA A 72 13.10 0.86 15.86
N ASP A 73 14.01 -0.11 15.80
CA ASP A 73 14.21 -1.09 16.87
C ASP A 73 15.07 -0.57 18.02
N HIS A 74 16.10 0.24 17.73
CA HIS A 74 17.09 0.68 18.71
C HIS A 74 16.96 2.14 19.11
N GLY A 75 16.28 2.94 18.32
CA GLY A 75 16.41 4.41 18.35
C GLY A 75 15.57 5.14 19.38
N GLY A 76 14.99 4.61 20.45
CA GLY A 76 14.29 5.35 21.54
C GLY A 76 13.52 6.66 21.17
N SER A 77 13.35 6.94 19.89
CA SER A 77 12.75 8.14 19.30
C SER A 77 11.79 7.81 18.16
N LYS A 78 11.16 6.64 18.21
CA LYS A 78 10.24 6.15 17.15
C LYS A 78 9.15 7.16 16.81
N LYS A 79 8.55 7.79 17.82
CA LYS A 79 7.51 8.78 17.62
C LYS A 79 7.99 10.01 16.85
N ARG A 80 9.23 10.48 17.12
CA ARG A 80 9.82 11.60 16.38
C ARG A 80 10.04 11.25 14.92
N TYR A 81 10.56 10.06 14.63
CA TYR A 81 10.74 9.58 13.26
C TYR A 81 9.39 9.39 12.56
N LEU A 82 8.41 8.81 13.24
CA LEU A 82 7.04 8.65 12.73
C LEU A 82 6.44 9.99 12.28
N LEU A 83 6.52 11.01 13.17
CA LEU A 83 6.01 12.34 12.87
C LEU A 83 6.83 13.06 11.78
N ALA A 84 8.15 12.93 11.82
CA ALA A 84 9.02 13.51 10.79
C ALA A 84 8.69 12.94 9.40
N MET A 85 8.48 11.63 9.28
CA MET A 85 8.07 11.00 8.02
C MET A 85 6.69 11.48 7.57
N MET A 86 5.72 11.59 8.47
CA MET A 86 4.40 12.12 8.15
C MET A 86 4.47 13.55 7.63
N TRP A 87 5.22 14.42 8.30
CA TRP A 87 5.34 15.82 7.89
C TRP A 87 6.15 16.00 6.61
N THR A 88 7.18 15.17 6.39
CA THR A 88 7.91 15.14 5.12
C THR A 88 6.98 14.72 3.98
N CYS A 89 6.16 13.69 4.18
CA CYS A 89 5.16 13.25 3.21
C CYS A 89 4.14 14.36 2.91
N ALA A 90 3.58 14.98 3.95
CA ALA A 90 2.61 16.07 3.81
C ALA A 90 3.22 17.31 3.13
N ALA A 91 4.44 17.71 3.49
CA ALA A 91 5.13 18.85 2.87
C ALA A 91 5.42 18.58 1.39
N ALA A 92 5.95 17.40 1.05
CA ALA A 92 6.19 17.04 -0.35
C ALA A 92 4.87 16.96 -1.15
N THR A 93 3.79 16.47 -0.54
CA THR A 93 2.45 16.47 -1.14
C THR A 93 1.93 17.89 -1.39
N ALA A 94 2.08 18.80 -0.42
CA ALA A 94 1.68 20.20 -0.59
C ALA A 94 2.48 20.89 -1.71
N LEU A 95 3.79 20.60 -1.82
CA LEU A 95 4.66 21.17 -2.85
C LEU A 95 4.30 20.67 -4.26
N LEU A 96 3.49 19.62 -4.43
CA LEU A 96 2.93 19.24 -5.74
C LEU A 96 2.04 20.35 -6.33
N TRP A 97 1.61 21.30 -5.53
CA TRP A 97 0.97 22.54 -6.02
C TRP A 97 1.76 23.23 -7.13
N PHE A 98 3.09 23.21 -7.07
CA PHE A 98 3.97 23.86 -8.02
C PHE A 98 4.27 23.01 -9.27
N THR A 99 3.62 21.85 -9.41
CA THR A 99 3.86 20.94 -10.54
C THR A 99 2.88 21.19 -11.68
N GLY A 100 3.40 21.15 -12.91
CA GLY A 100 2.62 21.39 -14.14
C GLY A 100 3.49 21.12 -15.37
N PRO A 101 3.07 21.59 -16.56
CA PRO A 101 3.85 21.44 -17.78
C PRO A 101 5.27 22.01 -17.61
N GLY A 102 6.29 21.22 -17.99
CA GLY A 102 7.71 21.61 -17.88
C GLY A 102 8.36 21.31 -16.54
N THR A 103 7.63 20.85 -15.51
CA THR A 103 8.18 20.57 -14.17
C THR A 103 8.27 19.06 -13.86
N VAL A 104 8.50 18.23 -14.86
CA VAL A 104 8.49 16.75 -14.74
C VAL A 104 9.43 16.26 -13.64
N TRP A 105 10.67 16.73 -13.61
CA TRP A 105 11.66 16.26 -12.62
C TRP A 105 11.36 16.74 -11.19
N LEU A 106 10.74 17.91 -11.04
CA LEU A 106 10.23 18.37 -9.74
C LEU A 106 9.14 17.42 -9.25
N ALA A 107 8.18 17.09 -10.12
CA ALA A 107 7.09 16.17 -9.82
C ALA A 107 7.61 14.77 -9.43
N VAL A 108 8.54 14.22 -10.21
CA VAL A 108 9.21 12.94 -9.91
C VAL A 108 9.89 13.00 -8.54
N GLY A 109 10.71 14.03 -8.28
CA GLY A 109 11.43 14.17 -7.01
C GLY A 109 10.50 14.26 -5.81
N LEU A 110 9.43 15.06 -5.91
CA LEU A 110 8.44 15.21 -4.83
C LEU A 110 7.68 13.91 -4.56
N ILE A 111 7.28 13.17 -5.59
CA ILE A 111 6.61 11.85 -5.40
C ILE A 111 7.57 10.85 -4.79
N VAL A 112 8.82 10.78 -5.21
CA VAL A 112 9.82 9.87 -4.62
C VAL A 112 10.00 10.18 -3.14
N ILE A 113 10.13 11.45 -2.76
CA ILE A 113 10.27 11.87 -1.35
C ILE A 113 9.01 11.54 -0.55
N ALA A 114 7.83 11.91 -1.07
CA ALA A 114 6.56 11.68 -0.38
C ALA A 114 6.28 10.19 -0.18
N TYR A 115 6.50 9.37 -1.21
CA TYR A 115 6.25 7.93 -1.14
C TYR A 115 7.25 7.20 -0.23
N ALA A 116 8.52 7.58 -0.26
CA ALA A 116 9.52 7.04 0.65
C ALA A 116 9.19 7.40 2.10
N ALA A 117 8.84 8.65 2.37
CA ALA A 117 8.42 9.09 3.70
C ALA A 117 7.15 8.37 4.18
N PHE A 118 6.13 8.23 3.31
CA PHE A 118 4.95 7.40 3.57
C PHE A 118 5.33 5.98 4.00
N SER A 119 6.15 5.29 3.21
CA SER A 119 6.54 3.90 3.47
C SER A 119 7.37 3.73 4.74
N PHE A 120 8.29 4.65 5.03
CA PHE A 120 9.05 4.62 6.27
C PHE A 120 8.18 4.92 7.49
N GLY A 121 7.25 5.84 7.35
CA GLY A 121 6.25 6.11 8.36
C GLY A 121 5.40 4.88 8.70
N GLU A 122 4.97 4.10 7.71
CA GLU A 122 4.30 2.81 7.95
C GLU A 122 5.15 1.83 8.75
N ASN A 123 6.46 1.74 8.46
CA ASN A 123 7.37 0.88 9.20
C ASN A 123 7.49 1.31 10.67
N PHE A 124 7.63 2.61 10.94
CA PHE A 124 7.65 3.14 12.31
C PHE A 124 6.30 2.91 13.01
N CYS A 125 5.17 3.14 12.33
CA CYS A 125 3.85 2.90 12.88
C CYS A 125 3.66 1.42 13.25
N ALA A 126 4.03 0.49 12.37
CA ALA A 126 3.96 -0.94 12.61
C ALA A 126 4.80 -1.36 13.83
N SER A 127 5.97 -0.75 14.04
CA SER A 127 6.84 -1.06 15.17
C SER A 127 6.25 -0.71 16.55
N PHE A 128 5.28 0.23 16.61
CA PHE A 128 4.54 0.53 17.84
C PHE A 128 3.55 -0.57 18.23
N LEU A 129 3.09 -1.38 17.28
CA LEU A 129 2.08 -2.42 17.55
C LEU A 129 2.54 -3.37 18.66
N SER A 130 3.82 -3.76 18.67
CA SER A 130 4.39 -4.61 19.72
C SER A 130 4.43 -3.96 21.11
N GLU A 131 4.40 -2.63 21.18
CA GLU A 131 4.39 -1.87 22.44
C GLU A 131 2.96 -1.60 22.94
N LEU A 132 1.99 -1.62 22.02
CA LEU A 132 0.59 -1.28 22.29
C LEU A 132 -0.30 -2.51 22.45
N SER A 133 0.19 -3.71 22.11
CA SER A 133 -0.58 -4.94 22.10
C SER A 133 0.07 -6.06 22.91
N THR A 134 -0.73 -7.07 23.23
CA THR A 134 -0.29 -8.36 23.76
C THR A 134 -0.57 -9.46 22.72
N PRO A 135 0.04 -10.66 22.85
CA PRO A 135 -0.25 -11.77 21.92
C PRO A 135 -1.75 -12.07 21.76
N GLU A 136 -2.55 -11.84 22.80
CA GLU A 136 -3.99 -12.14 22.82
C GLU A 136 -4.84 -11.07 22.11
N ASN A 137 -4.31 -9.85 21.91
CA ASN A 137 -5.08 -8.73 21.34
C ASN A 137 -4.43 -8.05 20.13
N VAL A 138 -3.25 -8.52 19.69
CA VAL A 138 -2.50 -7.90 18.58
C VAL A 138 -3.32 -7.86 17.30
N GLY A 139 -4.06 -8.92 16.97
CA GLY A 139 -4.92 -8.97 15.78
C GLY A 139 -6.02 -7.91 15.83
N ARG A 140 -6.67 -7.76 16.99
CA ARG A 140 -7.74 -6.77 17.20
C ARG A 140 -7.21 -5.34 17.08
N ILE A 141 -6.06 -5.04 17.70
CA ILE A 141 -5.47 -3.70 17.64
C ILE A 141 -5.00 -3.37 16.23
N SER A 142 -4.35 -4.33 15.54
CA SER A 142 -3.98 -4.20 14.13
C SER A 142 -5.21 -3.94 13.24
N GLY A 143 -6.32 -4.66 13.49
CA GLY A 143 -7.59 -4.46 12.78
C GLY A 143 -8.16 -3.06 12.96
N TYR A 144 -8.03 -2.48 14.15
CA TYR A 144 -8.44 -1.08 14.37
C TYR A 144 -7.62 -0.11 13.51
N GLY A 145 -6.29 -0.27 13.45
CA GLY A 145 -5.43 0.56 12.59
C GLY A 145 -5.88 0.53 11.13
N TRP A 146 -6.02 -0.66 10.55
CA TRP A 146 -6.48 -0.82 9.17
C TRP A 146 -7.88 -0.24 8.91
N SER A 147 -8.83 -0.45 9.85
CA SER A 147 -10.17 0.14 9.73
C SER A 147 -10.13 1.66 9.71
N PHE A 148 -9.32 2.26 10.60
CA PHE A 148 -9.10 3.70 10.60
C PHE A 148 -8.45 4.19 9.31
N GLY A 149 -7.51 3.43 8.73
CA GLY A 149 -6.91 3.73 7.43
C GLY A 149 -7.96 3.82 6.31
N TYR A 150 -8.87 2.86 6.19
CA TYR A 150 -9.96 2.91 5.19
C TYR A 150 -10.87 4.11 5.39
N PHE A 151 -11.26 4.43 6.63
CA PHE A 151 -12.05 5.62 6.93
C PHE A 151 -11.26 6.91 6.64
N GLY A 152 -9.95 6.92 6.89
CA GLY A 152 -9.07 8.04 6.57
C GLY A 152 -8.97 8.29 5.07
N GLY A 153 -8.78 7.23 4.28
CA GLY A 153 -8.82 7.30 2.82
C GLY A 153 -10.16 7.81 2.30
N LEU A 154 -11.27 7.29 2.83
CA LEU A 154 -12.62 7.75 2.47
C LEU A 154 -12.84 9.23 2.83
N GLY A 155 -12.41 9.65 4.03
CA GLY A 155 -12.48 11.05 4.47
C GLY A 155 -11.68 11.99 3.58
N ALA A 156 -10.46 11.58 3.20
CA ALA A 156 -9.61 12.36 2.30
C ALA A 156 -10.20 12.47 0.89
N LEU A 157 -10.81 11.39 0.36
CA LEU A 157 -11.56 11.45 -0.91
C LEU A 157 -12.74 12.41 -0.82
N GLY A 158 -13.46 12.42 0.32
CA GLY A 158 -14.53 13.38 0.57
C GLY A 158 -14.04 14.84 0.55
N VAL A 159 -12.90 15.11 1.20
CA VAL A 159 -12.27 16.45 1.16
C VAL A 159 -11.89 16.83 -0.28
N ALA A 160 -11.27 15.90 -1.03
CA ALA A 160 -10.91 16.15 -2.43
C ALA A 160 -12.13 16.45 -3.32
N LEU A 161 -13.25 15.71 -3.13
CA LEU A 161 -14.52 15.96 -3.82
C LEU A 161 -15.07 17.36 -3.52
N VAL A 162 -15.07 17.76 -2.24
CA VAL A 162 -15.53 19.10 -1.83
C VAL A 162 -14.68 20.19 -2.48
N VAL A 163 -13.35 20.02 -2.48
CA VAL A 163 -12.42 20.98 -3.09
C VAL A 163 -12.70 21.15 -4.60
N LEU A 164 -12.84 20.05 -5.32
CA LEU A 164 -13.13 20.12 -6.77
C LEU A 164 -14.52 20.70 -7.06
N HIS A 165 -15.50 20.45 -6.17
CA HIS A 165 -16.83 21.04 -6.34
C HIS A 165 -16.85 22.56 -6.14
N LEU A 166 -16.04 23.06 -5.18
CA LEU A 166 -16.01 24.49 -4.85
C LEU A 166 -15.13 25.32 -5.79
N ASP A 167 -14.04 24.74 -6.32
CA ASP A 167 -13.00 25.50 -7.06
C ASP A 167 -12.77 24.96 -8.50
N GLY A 168 -13.78 24.35 -9.10
CA GLY A 168 -13.85 24.07 -10.54
C GLY A 168 -12.66 23.26 -11.08
N ASP A 169 -12.45 22.04 -10.60
CA ASP A 169 -11.43 21.09 -11.08
C ASP A 169 -9.96 21.54 -10.84
N ASN A 170 -9.72 22.37 -9.84
CA ASN A 170 -8.37 22.77 -9.42
C ASN A 170 -7.61 21.61 -8.76
N VAL A 171 -7.02 20.74 -9.58
CA VAL A 171 -6.25 19.56 -9.12
C VAL A 171 -5.10 19.93 -8.16
N PRO A 172 -4.30 20.99 -8.39
CA PRO A 172 -3.28 21.41 -7.43
C PRO A 172 -3.81 21.66 -6.01
N LEU A 173 -5.02 22.23 -5.88
CA LEU A 173 -5.63 22.49 -4.57
C LEU A 173 -5.96 21.18 -3.82
N VAL A 174 -6.25 20.09 -4.55
CA VAL A 174 -6.45 18.76 -3.94
C VAL A 174 -5.18 18.30 -3.22
N PHE A 175 -3.99 18.57 -3.74
CA PHE A 175 -2.73 18.18 -3.08
C PHE A 175 -2.52 18.94 -1.77
N VAL A 176 -2.79 20.25 -1.78
CA VAL A 176 -2.69 21.09 -0.56
C VAL A 176 -3.71 20.67 0.48
N SER A 177 -4.96 20.44 0.09
CA SER A 177 -6.03 20.02 1.00
C SER A 177 -5.75 18.62 1.57
N THR A 178 -5.20 17.69 0.78
CA THR A 178 -4.77 16.36 1.23
C THR A 178 -3.64 16.49 2.27
N ALA A 179 -2.65 17.33 2.01
CA ALA A 179 -1.57 17.59 2.95
C ALA A 179 -2.09 18.20 4.27
N ALA A 180 -3.00 19.15 4.19
CA ALA A 180 -3.66 19.74 5.37
C ALA A 180 -4.44 18.68 6.16
N PHE A 181 -5.21 17.81 5.48
CA PHE A 181 -5.89 16.68 6.09
C PHE A 181 -4.91 15.76 6.85
N MET A 182 -3.78 15.39 6.22
CA MET A 182 -2.75 14.55 6.85
C MET A 182 -2.21 15.20 8.13
N VAL A 183 -1.88 16.49 8.10
CA VAL A 183 -1.36 17.22 9.27
C VAL A 183 -2.39 17.25 10.39
N ILE A 184 -3.64 17.64 10.10
CA ILE A 184 -4.72 17.75 11.09
C ILE A 184 -5.03 16.37 11.69
N ALA A 185 -5.17 15.35 10.86
CA ALA A 185 -5.48 13.99 11.28
C ALA A 185 -4.35 13.36 12.13
N THR A 186 -3.11 13.86 12.02
CA THR A 186 -1.96 13.40 12.82
C THR A 186 -1.89 14.05 14.20
N LEU A 187 -2.63 15.10 14.49
CA LEU A 187 -2.60 15.77 15.81
C LEU A 187 -2.85 14.80 16.98
N PRO A 188 -3.81 13.86 16.94
CA PRO A 188 -3.99 12.87 18.00
C PRO A 188 -2.75 11.99 18.23
N VAL A 189 -1.98 11.68 17.19
CA VAL A 189 -0.70 10.93 17.32
C VAL A 189 0.28 11.73 18.17
N LEU A 190 0.42 13.03 17.85
CA LEU A 190 1.30 13.93 18.58
C LEU A 190 0.92 14.02 20.07
N LEU A 191 -0.37 14.11 20.38
CA LEU A 191 -0.88 14.34 21.73
C LEU A 191 -1.00 13.06 22.57
N LEU A 192 -1.41 11.95 21.96
CA LEU A 192 -1.86 10.76 22.70
C LEU A 192 -0.86 9.60 22.66
N LEU A 193 -0.11 9.42 21.57
CA LEU A 193 0.85 8.33 21.44
C LEU A 193 2.08 8.61 22.31
N ARG A 194 2.46 7.63 23.13
CA ARG A 194 3.62 7.72 24.02
C ARG A 194 4.71 6.76 23.58
N GLU A 195 5.94 7.20 23.65
CA GLU A 195 7.12 6.36 23.48
C GLU A 195 7.38 5.59 24.77
N ARG A 196 7.58 4.28 24.65
CA ARG A 196 7.71 3.37 25.80
C ARG A 196 9.08 2.71 25.86
N LYS A 197 9.71 2.49 24.70
CA LYS A 197 11.02 1.86 24.62
C LYS A 197 12.11 2.92 24.78
N GLN A 198 13.05 2.66 25.67
CA GLN A 198 14.26 3.48 25.79
C GLN A 198 15.24 3.14 24.67
N ALA A 199 16.04 4.12 24.27
CA ALA A 199 17.10 3.93 23.29
C ALA A 199 18.10 2.89 23.80
N GLU A 200 18.40 1.91 22.96
CA GLU A 200 19.50 0.98 23.17
C GLU A 200 20.74 1.52 22.45
N PRO A 201 21.93 1.54 23.10
CA PRO A 201 23.13 2.02 22.43
C PRO A 201 23.48 1.13 21.23
N LEU A 202 23.63 1.75 20.08
CA LEU A 202 24.08 1.06 18.87
C LEU A 202 25.57 0.77 18.98
N THR A 203 25.93 -0.50 18.94
CA THR A 203 27.33 -0.97 19.01
C THR A 203 28.00 -1.04 17.65
N GLU A 204 27.21 -1.06 16.57
CA GLU A 204 27.68 -1.13 15.18
C GLU A 204 26.95 -0.12 14.29
N SER A 205 27.46 0.08 13.07
CA SER A 205 26.78 0.91 12.05
C SER A 205 25.40 0.37 11.71
N ILE A 206 24.41 1.27 11.71
CA ILE A 206 23.00 1.00 11.35
C ILE A 206 22.88 0.27 10.01
N TRP A 207 23.67 0.68 9.02
CA TRP A 207 23.72 0.05 7.70
C TRP A 207 24.22 -1.40 7.76
N ARG A 208 25.30 -1.65 8.52
CA ARG A 208 25.87 -3.00 8.64
C ARG A 208 24.89 -3.94 9.33
N LEU A 209 24.25 -3.48 10.41
CA LEU A 209 23.24 -4.26 11.13
C LEU A 209 22.05 -4.59 10.24
N GLY A 210 21.50 -3.59 9.53
CA GLY A 210 20.33 -3.77 8.67
C GLY A 210 20.59 -4.76 7.52
N TRP A 211 21.68 -4.59 6.77
CA TRP A 211 21.99 -5.50 5.66
C TRP A 211 22.42 -6.89 6.12
N ARG A 212 23.07 -7.01 7.29
CA ARG A 212 23.41 -8.31 7.89
C ARG A 212 22.16 -9.10 8.27
N SER A 213 21.16 -8.45 8.83
CA SER A 213 19.87 -9.07 9.17
C SER A 213 19.19 -9.66 7.92
N ILE A 214 19.08 -8.88 6.84
CA ILE A 214 18.52 -9.36 5.56
C ILE A 214 19.35 -10.50 4.98
N GLY A 215 20.69 -10.40 4.97
CA GLY A 215 21.58 -11.42 4.41
C GLY A 215 21.51 -12.76 5.18
N GLY A 216 21.37 -12.71 6.50
CA GLY A 216 21.16 -13.90 7.34
C GLY A 216 19.84 -14.60 7.00
N ALA A 217 18.78 -13.84 6.94
CA ALA A 217 17.46 -14.34 6.64
C ALA A 217 17.37 -14.91 5.19
N ALA A 218 18.02 -14.27 4.19
CA ALA A 218 18.03 -14.75 2.81
C ALA A 218 18.66 -16.16 2.66
N ARG A 219 19.64 -16.51 3.49
CA ARG A 219 20.27 -17.84 3.49
C ARG A 219 19.37 -18.94 4.04
N GLU A 220 18.41 -18.57 4.88
CA GLU A 220 17.48 -19.52 5.51
C GLU A 220 16.23 -19.79 4.65
N LEU A 221 15.81 -18.84 3.81
CA LEU A 221 14.59 -18.95 3.02
C LEU A 221 14.48 -20.24 2.16
N PRO A 222 15.56 -20.72 1.50
CA PRO A 222 15.50 -21.98 0.73
C PRO A 222 15.19 -23.22 1.58
N LYS A 223 15.40 -23.17 2.90
CA LYS A 223 15.07 -24.27 3.81
C LYS A 223 13.56 -24.39 4.10
N HIS A 224 12.78 -23.40 3.69
CA HIS A 224 11.33 -23.33 3.87
C HIS A 224 10.60 -23.30 2.52
N PRO A 225 10.54 -24.42 1.77
CA PRO A 225 10.07 -24.44 0.38
C PRO A 225 8.61 -24.01 0.23
N GLU A 226 7.73 -24.32 1.16
CA GLU A 226 6.31 -23.92 1.08
C GLU A 226 6.15 -22.41 1.25
N LEU A 227 6.93 -21.78 2.13
CA LEU A 227 6.96 -20.33 2.28
C LEU A 227 7.55 -19.67 1.03
N LEU A 228 8.62 -20.21 0.46
CA LEU A 228 9.21 -19.68 -0.77
C LEU A 228 8.21 -19.74 -1.94
N LYS A 229 7.50 -20.86 -2.13
CA LYS A 229 6.42 -20.96 -3.13
C LYS A 229 5.35 -19.89 -2.89
N PHE A 230 4.93 -19.71 -1.63
CA PHE A 230 3.96 -18.68 -1.30
C PHE A 230 4.48 -17.28 -1.59
N LEU A 231 5.73 -16.96 -1.24
CA LEU A 231 6.32 -15.64 -1.52
C LEU A 231 6.43 -15.36 -3.03
N VAL A 232 6.70 -16.38 -3.86
CA VAL A 232 6.68 -16.23 -5.33
C VAL A 232 5.25 -16.00 -5.83
N ALA A 233 4.27 -16.75 -5.34
CA ALA A 233 2.86 -16.51 -5.66
C ALA A 233 2.43 -15.10 -5.23
N PHE A 234 2.81 -14.68 -4.01
CA PHE A 234 2.58 -13.35 -3.45
C PHE A 234 3.18 -12.26 -4.34
N PHE A 235 4.45 -12.41 -4.72
CA PHE A 235 5.12 -11.47 -5.60
C PHE A 235 4.34 -11.27 -6.91
N LEU A 236 3.90 -12.36 -7.55
CA LEU A 236 3.16 -12.28 -8.80
C LEU A 236 1.83 -11.54 -8.61
N TYR A 237 0.94 -12.02 -7.73
CA TYR A 237 -0.37 -11.39 -7.65
C TYR A 237 -0.33 -9.97 -7.05
N ILE A 238 0.63 -9.66 -6.18
CA ILE A 238 0.82 -8.28 -5.71
C ILE A 238 1.38 -7.38 -6.83
N SER A 239 2.22 -7.93 -7.74
CA SER A 239 2.62 -7.17 -8.94
C SER A 239 1.39 -6.77 -9.77
N GLY A 240 0.46 -7.70 -10.00
CA GLY A 240 -0.80 -7.41 -10.68
C GLY A 240 -1.64 -6.38 -9.93
N LEU A 241 -1.78 -6.53 -8.60
CA LEU A 241 -2.54 -5.61 -7.75
C LEU A 241 -1.93 -4.20 -7.79
N CYS A 242 -0.62 -4.06 -7.59
CA CYS A 242 0.06 -2.77 -7.61
C CYS A 242 -0.04 -2.10 -9.00
N ALA A 243 0.04 -2.89 -10.08
CA ALA A 243 -0.18 -2.40 -11.44
C ALA A 243 -1.58 -1.84 -11.62
N VAL A 244 -2.62 -2.58 -11.22
CA VAL A 244 -4.02 -2.14 -11.31
C VAL A 244 -4.23 -0.88 -10.48
N VAL A 245 -3.78 -0.84 -9.22
CA VAL A 245 -3.95 0.33 -8.35
C VAL A 245 -3.26 1.57 -8.93
N ALA A 246 -2.04 1.43 -9.47
CA ALA A 246 -1.30 2.55 -10.04
C ALA A 246 -1.90 3.12 -11.32
N PHE A 247 -2.64 2.32 -12.08
CA PHE A 247 -3.14 2.69 -13.41
C PHE A 247 -4.68 2.75 -13.51
N ALA A 248 -5.42 2.35 -12.49
CA ALA A 248 -6.89 2.30 -12.56
C ALA A 248 -7.52 3.65 -12.91
N ALA A 249 -7.07 4.75 -12.27
CA ALA A 249 -7.58 6.09 -12.56
C ALA A 249 -7.10 6.62 -13.93
N ILE A 250 -5.89 6.24 -14.37
CA ILE A 250 -5.38 6.57 -15.70
C ILE A 250 -6.22 5.84 -16.76
N TYR A 251 -6.49 4.55 -16.53
CA TYR A 251 -7.29 3.72 -17.41
C TYR A 251 -8.73 4.27 -17.54
N SER A 252 -9.41 4.48 -16.43
CA SER A 252 -10.78 4.99 -16.43
C SER A 252 -10.88 6.37 -17.10
N GLY A 253 -9.93 7.27 -16.86
CA GLY A 253 -9.89 8.58 -17.50
C GLY A 253 -9.61 8.51 -18.99
N LYS A 254 -8.54 7.83 -19.42
CA LYS A 254 -8.12 7.80 -20.84
C LYS A 254 -8.93 6.86 -21.72
N VAL A 255 -9.44 5.76 -21.18
CA VAL A 255 -10.16 4.72 -21.97
C VAL A 255 -11.67 4.88 -21.90
N LEU A 256 -12.21 5.28 -20.74
CA LEU A 256 -13.66 5.35 -20.51
C LEU A 256 -14.16 6.78 -20.30
N GLY A 257 -13.27 7.79 -20.33
CA GLY A 257 -13.64 9.20 -20.23
C GLY A 257 -14.18 9.61 -18.84
N PHE A 258 -13.68 8.98 -17.77
CA PHE A 258 -14.00 9.42 -16.42
C PHE A 258 -13.39 10.78 -16.12
N THR A 259 -14.17 11.65 -15.50
CA THR A 259 -13.66 12.89 -14.89
C THR A 259 -12.92 12.56 -13.59
N THR A 260 -12.16 13.53 -13.07
CA THR A 260 -11.51 13.38 -11.75
C THR A 260 -12.53 13.11 -10.64
N THR A 261 -13.67 13.83 -10.68
CA THR A 261 -14.77 13.65 -9.73
C THR A 261 -15.36 12.24 -9.79
N GLU A 262 -15.63 11.70 -11.00
CA GLU A 262 -16.14 10.35 -11.17
C GLU A 262 -15.13 9.29 -10.68
N ASN A 263 -13.83 9.52 -10.89
CA ASN A 263 -12.78 8.68 -10.32
C ASN A 263 -12.79 8.69 -8.78
N LEU A 264 -12.89 9.88 -8.16
CA LEU A 264 -13.00 9.99 -6.70
C LEU A 264 -14.22 9.23 -6.16
N MET A 265 -15.38 9.32 -6.84
CA MET A 265 -16.58 8.56 -6.45
C MET A 265 -16.38 7.04 -6.59
N LEU A 266 -15.76 6.59 -7.70
CA LEU A 266 -15.44 5.17 -7.91
C LEU A 266 -14.53 4.65 -6.78
N PHE A 267 -13.46 5.36 -6.47
CA PHE A 267 -12.53 4.94 -5.42
C PHE A 267 -13.13 5.06 -4.01
N ALA A 268 -14.06 5.97 -3.77
CA ALA A 268 -14.79 6.02 -2.51
C ALA A 268 -15.66 4.75 -2.31
N THR A 269 -16.40 4.33 -3.34
CA THR A 269 -17.18 3.07 -3.27
C THR A 269 -16.27 1.84 -3.19
N LEU A 270 -15.11 1.86 -3.87
CA LEU A 270 -14.11 0.80 -3.82
C LEU A 270 -13.52 0.65 -2.39
N GLN A 271 -13.30 1.74 -1.65
CA GLN A 271 -12.86 1.68 -0.25
C GLN A 271 -13.88 0.94 0.65
N ILE A 272 -15.16 1.21 0.44
CA ILE A 272 -16.25 0.52 1.16
C ILE A 272 -16.23 -0.97 0.80
N SER A 273 -16.15 -1.30 -0.48
CA SER A 273 -16.08 -2.68 -0.96
C SER A 273 -14.84 -3.40 -0.43
N SER A 274 -13.69 -2.70 -0.32
CA SER A 274 -12.46 -3.26 0.26
C SER A 274 -12.62 -3.58 1.75
N ALA A 275 -13.27 -2.71 2.50
CA ALA A 275 -13.57 -2.95 3.91
C ALA A 275 -14.49 -4.19 4.08
N ILE A 276 -15.53 -4.31 3.23
CA ILE A 276 -16.41 -5.47 3.22
C ILE A 276 -15.63 -6.75 2.86
N GLY A 277 -14.77 -6.69 1.83
CA GLY A 277 -13.93 -7.81 1.40
C GLY A 277 -12.99 -8.29 2.50
N ALA A 278 -12.34 -7.37 3.21
CA ALA A 278 -11.46 -7.69 4.33
C ALA A 278 -12.22 -8.31 5.51
N PHE A 279 -13.38 -7.74 5.87
CA PHE A 279 -14.23 -8.26 6.94
C PHE A 279 -14.77 -9.66 6.62
N ALA A 280 -15.34 -9.84 5.43
CA ALA A 280 -15.84 -11.12 4.97
C ALA A 280 -14.76 -12.18 4.92
N SER A 281 -13.58 -11.84 4.35
CA SER A 281 -12.43 -12.72 4.31
C SER A 281 -12.01 -13.17 5.71
N GLY A 282 -11.87 -12.24 6.65
CA GLY A 282 -11.50 -12.56 8.03
C GLY A 282 -12.48 -13.53 8.71
N HIS A 283 -13.78 -13.39 8.41
CA HIS A 283 -14.80 -14.25 9.00
C HIS A 283 -14.89 -15.64 8.34
N TYR A 284 -14.79 -15.70 7.01
CA TYR A 284 -14.94 -16.95 6.28
C TYR A 284 -13.67 -17.79 6.20
N GLN A 285 -12.48 -17.17 6.28
CA GLN A 285 -11.22 -17.91 6.15
C GLN A 285 -11.00 -18.94 7.27
N ASP A 286 -11.59 -18.72 8.47
CA ASP A 286 -11.53 -19.68 9.57
C ASP A 286 -12.32 -20.97 9.25
N ARG A 287 -13.32 -20.88 8.38
CA ARG A 287 -14.15 -22.01 7.97
C ARG A 287 -13.61 -22.75 6.75
N ILE A 288 -13.16 -22.01 5.73
CA ILE A 288 -12.75 -22.59 4.44
C ILE A 288 -11.22 -22.71 4.28
N GLY A 289 -10.46 -22.15 5.22
CA GLY A 289 -9.00 -22.10 5.20
C GLY A 289 -8.42 -20.91 4.43
N SER A 290 -7.29 -20.39 4.90
CA SER A 290 -6.67 -19.17 4.37
C SER A 290 -6.22 -19.32 2.90
N LEU A 291 -5.72 -20.49 2.47
CA LEU A 291 -5.35 -20.73 1.06
C LEU A 291 -6.56 -20.73 0.11
N ASN A 292 -7.68 -21.32 0.54
CA ASN A 292 -8.91 -21.30 -0.28
C ASN A 292 -9.49 -19.89 -0.38
N MET A 293 -9.47 -19.14 0.72
CA MET A 293 -9.92 -17.75 0.71
C MET A 293 -9.07 -16.90 -0.23
N LEU A 294 -7.75 -17.06 -0.19
CA LEU A 294 -6.84 -16.35 -1.09
C LEU A 294 -7.02 -16.80 -2.54
N THR A 295 -7.31 -18.09 -2.78
CA THR A 295 -7.68 -18.62 -4.11
C THR A 295 -8.91 -17.89 -4.68
N ILE A 296 -9.98 -17.76 -3.87
CA ILE A 296 -11.18 -17.01 -4.25
C ILE A 296 -10.83 -15.57 -4.61
N SER A 297 -10.00 -14.91 -3.79
CA SER A 297 -9.55 -13.54 -4.07
C SER A 297 -8.79 -13.41 -5.40
N LEU A 298 -7.93 -14.38 -5.74
CA LEU A 298 -7.21 -14.36 -7.01
C LEU A 298 -8.10 -14.67 -8.22
N VAL A 299 -9.12 -15.51 -8.06
CA VAL A 299 -10.17 -15.70 -9.08
C VAL A 299 -10.93 -14.40 -9.31
N LEU A 300 -11.30 -13.67 -8.26
CA LEU A 300 -11.91 -12.35 -8.39
C LEU A 300 -10.98 -11.37 -9.14
N TRP A 301 -9.68 -11.38 -8.85
CA TRP A 301 -8.70 -10.56 -9.57
C TRP A 301 -8.60 -10.92 -11.06
N CYS A 302 -8.64 -12.21 -11.42
CA CYS A 302 -8.72 -12.63 -12.81
C CYS A 302 -10.01 -12.12 -13.47
N ALA A 303 -11.15 -12.18 -12.78
CA ALA A 303 -12.41 -11.63 -13.28
C ALA A 303 -12.35 -10.11 -13.45
N VAL A 304 -11.67 -9.38 -12.55
CA VAL A 304 -11.44 -7.93 -12.66
C VAL A 304 -10.60 -7.60 -13.90
N ALA A 305 -9.51 -8.32 -14.15
CA ALA A 305 -8.67 -8.10 -15.32
C ALA A 305 -9.45 -8.32 -16.63
N LEU A 306 -10.20 -9.41 -16.72
CA LEU A 306 -11.06 -9.72 -17.87
C LEU A 306 -12.21 -8.72 -17.99
N GLY A 307 -12.90 -8.41 -16.89
CA GLY A 307 -14.00 -7.45 -16.87
C GLY A 307 -13.54 -6.08 -17.34
N SER A 308 -12.39 -5.59 -16.86
CA SER A 308 -11.83 -4.32 -17.29
C SER A 308 -11.56 -4.26 -18.81
N TRP A 309 -11.14 -5.39 -19.40
CA TRP A 309 -10.94 -5.49 -20.86
C TRP A 309 -12.25 -5.33 -21.63
N PHE A 310 -13.34 -5.97 -21.16
CA PHE A 310 -14.63 -5.96 -21.84
C PHE A 310 -15.45 -4.72 -21.55
N CYS A 311 -15.16 -3.96 -20.49
CA CYS A 311 -15.89 -2.73 -20.16
C CYS A 311 -15.74 -1.68 -21.26
N THR A 312 -16.89 -1.17 -21.73
CA THR A 312 -16.99 -0.08 -22.71
C THR A 312 -17.66 1.16 -22.16
N ASP A 313 -18.29 1.08 -21.00
CA ASP A 313 -19.04 2.16 -20.36
C ASP A 313 -18.66 2.33 -18.88
N LYS A 314 -19.02 3.49 -18.33
CA LYS A 314 -18.70 3.88 -16.95
C LYS A 314 -19.41 3.00 -15.91
N ALA A 315 -20.66 2.63 -16.15
CA ALA A 315 -21.46 1.87 -15.17
C ALA A 315 -20.90 0.47 -14.98
N SER A 316 -20.57 -0.24 -16.08
CA SER A 316 -19.95 -1.56 -16.00
C SER A 316 -18.58 -1.50 -15.29
N PHE A 317 -17.79 -0.42 -15.51
CA PHE A 317 -16.51 -0.24 -14.84
C PHE A 317 -16.66 0.06 -13.34
N PHE A 318 -17.73 0.76 -12.91
CA PHE A 318 -18.06 0.89 -11.48
C PHE A 318 -18.26 -0.46 -10.80
N ILE A 319 -18.96 -1.38 -11.48
CA ILE A 319 -19.17 -2.76 -10.95
C ILE A 319 -17.83 -3.49 -10.83
N VAL A 320 -17.02 -3.47 -11.90
CA VAL A 320 -15.69 -4.12 -11.90
C VAL A 320 -14.78 -3.52 -10.84
N GLY A 321 -14.79 -2.19 -10.65
CA GLY A 321 -14.04 -1.50 -9.61
C GLY A 321 -14.43 -1.94 -8.20
N ASN A 322 -15.72 -2.12 -7.94
CA ASN A 322 -16.19 -2.60 -6.65
C ASN A 322 -15.86 -4.10 -6.40
N ILE A 323 -15.83 -4.92 -7.46
CA ILE A 323 -15.32 -6.30 -7.37
C ILE A 323 -13.80 -6.27 -7.07
N ALA A 324 -13.06 -5.35 -7.69
CA ALA A 324 -11.65 -5.14 -7.36
C ALA A 324 -11.45 -4.74 -5.89
N GLY A 325 -12.31 -3.87 -5.35
CA GLY A 325 -12.32 -3.53 -3.93
C GLY A 325 -12.45 -4.78 -3.03
N LEU A 326 -13.45 -5.61 -3.27
CA LEU A 326 -13.62 -6.88 -2.56
C LEU A 326 -12.37 -7.75 -2.63
N ALA A 327 -11.76 -7.84 -3.83
CA ALA A 327 -10.55 -8.62 -4.07
C ALA A 327 -9.32 -8.02 -3.36
N ILE A 328 -9.18 -6.69 -3.27
CA ILE A 328 -8.13 -6.00 -2.51
C ILE A 328 -8.22 -6.39 -1.03
N GLY A 329 -9.37 -6.15 -0.42
CA GLY A 329 -9.55 -6.39 1.01
C GLY A 329 -9.31 -7.86 1.38
N SER A 330 -9.87 -8.79 0.61
CA SER A 330 -9.74 -10.23 0.87
C SER A 330 -8.33 -10.75 0.62
N SER A 331 -7.63 -10.31 -0.42
CA SER A 331 -6.26 -10.75 -0.71
C SER A 331 -5.25 -10.25 0.32
N GLN A 332 -5.40 -9.02 0.83
CA GLN A 332 -4.53 -8.49 1.86
C GLN A 332 -4.69 -9.21 3.20
N ALA A 333 -5.93 -9.45 3.63
CA ALA A 333 -6.20 -10.20 4.85
C ALA A 333 -5.70 -11.64 4.75
N GLY A 334 -6.00 -12.33 3.63
CA GLY A 334 -5.61 -13.72 3.39
C GLY A 334 -4.09 -13.91 3.30
N SER A 335 -3.36 -13.01 2.64
CA SER A 335 -1.90 -13.13 2.48
C SER A 335 -1.17 -13.08 3.82
N ARG A 336 -1.58 -12.17 4.70
CA ARG A 336 -0.99 -12.02 6.04
C ARG A 336 -1.21 -13.28 6.89
N ALA A 337 -2.40 -13.88 6.80
CA ALA A 337 -2.71 -15.13 7.50
C ALA A 337 -1.84 -16.29 6.99
N VAL A 338 -1.68 -16.45 5.68
CA VAL A 338 -0.85 -17.53 5.10
C VAL A 338 0.62 -17.38 5.50
N VAL A 339 1.19 -16.17 5.44
CA VAL A 339 2.57 -15.93 5.93
C VAL A 339 2.70 -16.34 7.39
N SER A 340 1.76 -15.95 8.24
CA SER A 340 1.78 -16.29 9.66
C SER A 340 1.75 -17.81 9.90
N LEU A 341 0.96 -18.55 9.11
CA LEU A 341 0.86 -20.01 9.22
C LEU A 341 2.09 -20.76 8.70
N LEU A 342 2.80 -20.20 7.71
CA LEU A 342 4.00 -20.79 7.13
C LEU A 342 5.30 -20.40 7.85
N SER A 343 5.26 -19.36 8.68
CA SER A 343 6.42 -18.86 9.40
C SER A 343 6.65 -19.64 10.70
N PRO A 344 7.90 -20.08 10.97
CA PRO A 344 8.27 -20.61 12.28
C PRO A 344 7.98 -19.57 13.39
N ARG A 345 7.37 -20.01 14.50
CA ARG A 345 6.90 -19.12 15.57
C ARG A 345 8.03 -18.31 16.22
N ASP A 346 9.21 -18.89 16.34
CA ASP A 346 10.42 -18.30 16.92
C ASP A 346 11.10 -17.27 16.00
N ARG A 347 10.79 -17.30 14.68
CA ARG A 347 11.41 -16.46 13.65
C ARG A 347 10.40 -15.70 12.78
N ALA A 348 9.18 -15.57 13.24
CA ALA A 348 8.09 -14.96 12.45
C ALA A 348 8.45 -13.57 11.92
N ALA A 349 9.12 -12.73 12.71
CA ALA A 349 9.52 -11.38 12.30
C ALA A 349 10.43 -11.36 11.06
N GLU A 350 11.39 -12.29 10.96
CA GLU A 350 12.27 -12.41 9.80
C GLU A 350 11.49 -12.76 8.52
N PHE A 351 10.55 -13.70 8.63
CA PHE A 351 9.76 -14.16 7.49
C PHE A 351 8.71 -13.13 7.03
N PHE A 352 8.16 -12.37 7.96
CA PHE A 352 7.38 -11.18 7.63
C PHE A 352 8.24 -10.10 6.94
N GLY A 353 9.53 -10.00 7.29
CA GLY A 353 10.48 -9.13 6.60
C GLY A 353 10.62 -9.50 5.11
N PHE A 354 10.73 -10.80 4.78
CA PHE A 354 10.72 -11.25 3.37
C PHE A 354 9.42 -10.93 2.64
N TRP A 355 8.29 -11.20 3.31
CA TRP A 355 6.99 -10.81 2.75
C TRP A 355 6.95 -9.33 2.39
N GLY A 356 7.49 -8.45 3.25
CA GLY A 356 7.65 -7.03 2.97
C GLY A 356 8.54 -6.74 1.77
N ILE A 357 9.71 -7.39 1.66
CA ILE A 357 10.65 -7.20 0.53
C ILE A 357 9.99 -7.65 -0.79
N PHE A 358 9.36 -8.84 -0.83
CA PHE A 358 8.66 -9.33 -2.01
C PHE A 358 7.52 -8.40 -2.43
N GLY A 359 6.80 -7.82 -1.46
CA GLY A 359 5.79 -6.79 -1.72
C GLY A 359 6.36 -5.51 -2.34
N LYS A 360 7.51 -5.03 -1.86
CA LYS A 360 8.17 -3.85 -2.43
C LYS A 360 8.73 -4.12 -3.84
N LEU A 361 9.30 -5.30 -4.08
CA LEU A 361 9.73 -5.72 -5.42
C LEU A 361 8.53 -5.84 -6.38
N ALA A 362 7.41 -6.38 -5.91
CA ALA A 362 6.18 -6.47 -6.69
C ALA A 362 5.63 -5.08 -7.06
N ALA A 363 5.72 -4.11 -6.13
CA ALA A 363 5.32 -2.73 -6.36
C ALA A 363 6.23 -1.97 -7.36
N ILE A 364 7.41 -2.53 -7.68
CA ILE A 364 8.24 -2.07 -8.81
C ILE A 364 7.82 -2.78 -10.09
N VAL A 365 7.85 -4.11 -10.07
CA VAL A 365 7.69 -4.93 -11.29
C VAL A 365 6.30 -4.75 -11.92
N GLY A 366 5.26 -4.72 -11.11
CA GLY A 366 3.88 -4.59 -11.59
C GLY A 366 3.65 -3.31 -12.40
N PRO A 367 3.77 -2.12 -11.78
CA PRO A 367 3.57 -0.85 -12.47
C PRO A 367 4.53 -0.63 -13.66
N VAL A 368 5.81 -1.02 -13.53
CA VAL A 368 6.78 -0.88 -14.64
C VAL A 368 6.36 -1.73 -15.84
N THR A 369 6.00 -2.99 -15.61
CA THR A 369 5.52 -3.87 -16.67
C THR A 369 4.28 -3.28 -17.34
N LEU A 370 3.29 -2.84 -16.57
CA LEU A 370 2.06 -2.27 -17.12
C LEU A 370 2.31 -0.94 -17.83
N GLY A 371 3.17 -0.08 -17.30
CA GLY A 371 3.50 1.21 -17.90
C GLY A 371 4.15 1.05 -19.29
N VAL A 372 5.14 0.17 -19.40
CA VAL A 372 5.82 -0.14 -20.69
C VAL A 372 4.83 -0.76 -21.68
N LEU A 373 4.02 -1.72 -21.24
CA LEU A 373 3.01 -2.35 -22.10
C LEU A 373 1.91 -1.36 -22.52
N ALA A 374 1.55 -0.42 -21.63
CA ALA A 374 0.55 0.58 -21.94
C ALA A 374 1.02 1.57 -23.01
N ASP A 375 2.29 1.95 -22.99
CA ASP A 375 2.86 2.83 -24.01
C ASP A 375 3.09 2.09 -25.35
N ALA A 376 3.42 0.78 -25.30
CA ALA A 376 3.64 -0.03 -26.51
C ALA A 376 2.35 -0.52 -27.18
N PHE A 377 1.35 -0.96 -26.41
CA PHE A 377 0.16 -1.66 -26.91
C PHE A 377 -1.17 -1.02 -26.50
N GLY A 378 -1.12 0.11 -25.79
CA GLY A 378 -2.28 0.81 -25.24
C GLY A 378 -2.75 0.24 -23.89
N LEU A 379 -3.40 1.12 -23.09
CA LEU A 379 -3.84 0.83 -21.72
C LEU A 379 -4.79 -0.37 -21.62
N ARG A 380 -5.71 -0.54 -22.59
CA ARG A 380 -6.67 -1.65 -22.59
C ARG A 380 -5.96 -3.00 -22.72
N THR A 381 -4.98 -3.12 -23.61
CA THR A 381 -4.18 -4.34 -23.76
C THR A 381 -3.28 -4.57 -22.54
N ALA A 382 -2.67 -3.52 -22.03
CA ALA A 382 -1.80 -3.59 -20.85
C ALA A 382 -2.53 -4.12 -19.61
N ILE A 383 -3.78 -3.65 -19.35
CA ILE A 383 -4.54 -4.11 -18.18
C ILE A 383 -4.85 -5.61 -18.28
N LEU A 384 -5.09 -6.14 -19.48
CA LEU A 384 -5.30 -7.57 -19.69
C LEU A 384 -4.07 -8.40 -19.32
N PHE A 385 -2.85 -7.89 -19.54
CA PHE A 385 -1.63 -8.57 -19.12
C PHE A 385 -1.53 -8.79 -17.60
N THR A 386 -2.26 -8.04 -16.78
CA THR A 386 -2.31 -8.30 -15.34
C THR A 386 -2.90 -9.68 -15.02
N LEU A 387 -3.69 -10.25 -15.95
CA LEU A 387 -4.17 -11.63 -15.85
C LEU A 387 -3.03 -12.63 -15.72
N VAL A 388 -1.88 -12.40 -16.38
CA VAL A 388 -0.69 -13.28 -16.28
C VAL A 388 -0.16 -13.29 -14.85
N PHE A 389 -0.14 -12.14 -14.20
CA PHE A 389 0.27 -12.00 -12.81
C PHE A 389 -0.69 -12.72 -11.85
N PHE A 390 -2.00 -12.51 -12.02
CA PHE A 390 -3.00 -13.13 -11.15
C PHE A 390 -3.12 -14.63 -11.39
N ALA A 391 -3.18 -15.09 -12.64
CA ALA A 391 -3.24 -16.50 -12.99
C ALA A 391 -1.96 -17.24 -12.59
N GLY A 392 -0.79 -16.66 -12.86
CA GLY A 392 0.50 -17.21 -12.45
C GLY A 392 0.59 -17.35 -10.92
N GLY A 393 0.20 -16.30 -10.19
CA GLY A 393 0.10 -16.34 -8.74
C GLY A 393 -0.86 -17.42 -8.24
N LEU A 394 -2.03 -17.55 -8.88
CA LEU A 394 -3.04 -18.57 -8.56
C LEU A 394 -2.50 -20.00 -8.78
N VAL A 395 -1.85 -20.27 -9.92
CA VAL A 395 -1.28 -21.58 -10.22
C VAL A 395 -0.24 -21.97 -9.18
N ILE A 396 0.68 -21.06 -8.83
CA ILE A 396 1.70 -21.35 -7.80
C ILE A 396 1.06 -21.50 -6.42
N LEU A 397 0.09 -20.63 -6.06
CA LEU A 397 -0.61 -20.71 -4.78
C LEU A 397 -1.25 -22.08 -4.56
N ARG A 398 -1.81 -22.70 -5.60
CA ARG A 398 -2.42 -24.05 -5.53
C ARG A 398 -1.41 -25.16 -5.26
N THR A 399 -0.11 -24.91 -5.41
CA THR A 399 0.96 -25.86 -5.06
C THR A 399 1.42 -25.73 -3.62
N VAL A 400 1.03 -24.66 -2.90
CA VAL A 400 1.41 -24.41 -1.51
C VAL A 400 0.61 -25.31 -0.56
N ARG A 401 1.32 -25.90 0.41
CA ARG A 401 0.72 -26.76 1.44
C ARG A 401 0.94 -26.13 2.81
N LEU A 402 -0.13 -25.94 3.56
CA LEU A 402 -0.02 -25.53 4.96
C LEU A 402 0.38 -26.72 5.83
N PRO A 403 1.15 -26.51 6.91
CA PRO A 403 1.37 -27.52 7.93
C PRO A 403 0.02 -28.02 8.43
N ARG A 404 -0.13 -29.34 8.59
CA ARG A 404 -1.32 -29.90 9.24
C ARG A 404 -1.32 -29.40 10.69
N ALA A 405 -2.46 -28.86 11.14
CA ALA A 405 -2.65 -28.61 12.56
C ALA A 405 -2.42 -29.93 13.30
N ALA A 406 -1.43 -29.94 14.22
CA ALA A 406 -1.15 -31.07 15.07
C ALA A 406 -2.23 -31.19 16.14
#